data_6a70d3fa5508bd8427beee9195f2af61
#
_entry.id   6a70d3fa5508bd8427beee9195f2af61
#
_cell.length_a   1.000
_cell.length_b   1.000
_cell.length_c   1.000
_cell.angle_alpha   90.00
_cell.angle_beta   90.00
_cell.angle_gamma   90.00
#
_symmetry.space_group_name_H-M   'P 1'
#
loop_
_entity.id
_entity.type
_entity.pdbx_description
1 polymer ?
#
loop_
_entity_poly.entity_id
_entity_poly.type
_entity_poly.pdbx_seq_one_letter_code
_entity_poly.pdbx_strand_id
1 'polypeptide(L)'
;MSTSPLLPHVERILDAARIAPSWGNTQPWRFHVEGETISFLVDQEREPRYFVGMAHIAVGAALECALLRAARMGVTVRIEMPADHQPLLKLTVSDAKRTVEPDKALMRRATNRRLYDGRAIDDATYGWLVEATPPLDGVRTHWFGRERVRVMGPLLEQAETLFYANPRLREVALQSIRFDVRDREEVTNGLAVGSLELSAGDRITLDQLRHTSAERLAATGAAQKMGARARRLVESASGVCIFTRPDGSRPVLDVAVGRAMLRAWLALTRKGFVAHPMSAVQVLDNVLGIEGSAMPDRERVEAAVSGVRSAFPSVEKGASIAMLMRYGFAPPPTTLARRLPVEESVAGDVKPGA
;
A
#
# COMPACT_ATOMS: atom_id res chain seq x y z
N MET A 1 -27.62 -19.36 0.63
CA MET A 1 -27.73 -19.46 2.09
C MET A 1 -27.85 -18.03 2.61
N SER A 2 -28.91 -17.72 3.36
CA SER A 2 -29.17 -16.37 3.86
C SER A 2 -28.16 -16.05 4.97
N THR A 3 -27.21 -15.15 4.69
CA THR A 3 -26.35 -14.60 5.75
C THR A 3 -27.24 -13.78 6.70
N SER A 4 -27.17 -14.03 7.99
CA SER A 4 -27.84 -13.19 8.98
C SER A 4 -27.39 -11.73 8.77
N PRO A 5 -28.31 -10.76 8.88
CA PRO A 5 -27.94 -9.35 8.71
C PRO A 5 -26.87 -8.94 9.72
N LEU A 6 -25.87 -8.19 9.24
CA LEU A 6 -24.80 -7.66 10.09
C LEU A 6 -25.37 -6.69 11.14
N LEU A 7 -24.77 -6.71 12.34
CA LEU A 7 -25.08 -5.70 13.34
C LEU A 7 -24.69 -4.30 12.79
N PRO A 8 -25.52 -3.25 12.94
CA PRO A 8 -25.28 -1.94 12.30
C PRO A 8 -23.94 -1.30 12.64
N HIS A 9 -23.39 -1.53 13.83
CA HIS A 9 -22.09 -1.02 14.21
C HIS A 9 -20.95 -1.81 13.57
N VAL A 10 -21.10 -3.13 13.39
CA VAL A 10 -20.15 -4.00 12.68
C VAL A 10 -20.10 -3.60 11.21
N GLU A 11 -21.24 -3.42 10.54
CA GLU A 11 -21.33 -2.98 9.16
C GLU A 11 -20.57 -1.64 8.94
N ARG A 12 -20.78 -0.65 9.82
CA ARG A 12 -20.07 0.65 9.74
C ARG A 12 -18.57 0.53 9.94
N ILE A 13 -18.11 -0.43 10.74
CA ILE A 13 -16.68 -0.70 10.94
C ILE A 13 -16.09 -1.35 9.68
N LEU A 14 -16.81 -2.30 9.07
CA LEU A 14 -16.42 -2.93 7.81
C LEU A 14 -16.39 -1.93 6.65
N ASP A 15 -17.38 -1.03 6.58
CA ASP A 15 -17.38 0.07 5.61
C ASP A 15 -16.12 0.94 5.71
N ALA A 16 -15.63 1.19 6.92
CA ALA A 16 -14.37 1.89 7.10
C ALA A 16 -13.17 1.01 6.74
N ALA A 17 -13.17 -0.27 7.07
CA ALA A 17 -12.07 -1.19 6.77
C ALA A 17 -11.83 -1.31 5.26
N ARG A 18 -12.90 -1.50 4.46
CA ARG A 18 -12.81 -1.72 3.02
C ARG A 18 -12.24 -0.55 2.22
N ILE A 19 -12.26 0.69 2.74
CA ILE A 19 -11.69 1.85 2.04
C ILE A 19 -10.17 1.99 2.22
N ALA A 20 -9.53 1.06 2.90
CA ALA A 20 -8.09 1.01 3.06
C ALA A 20 -7.34 0.96 1.71
N PRO A 21 -6.08 1.42 1.67
CA PRO A 21 -5.25 1.24 0.48
C PRO A 21 -4.77 -0.21 0.36
N SER A 22 -4.66 -0.69 -0.89
CA SER A 22 -3.97 -1.93 -1.21
C SER A 22 -3.15 -1.75 -2.49
N TRP A 23 -2.11 -2.56 -2.66
CA TRP A 23 -1.34 -2.57 -3.90
C TRP A 23 -2.27 -2.89 -5.08
N GLY A 24 -2.12 -2.22 -6.20
CA GLY A 24 -2.96 -2.45 -7.38
C GLY A 24 -4.48 -2.34 -7.16
N ASN A 25 -4.95 -1.87 -5.98
CA ASN A 25 -6.35 -1.93 -5.57
C ASN A 25 -6.92 -3.36 -5.56
N THR A 26 -6.08 -4.35 -5.25
CA THR A 26 -6.46 -5.78 -5.21
C THR A 26 -7.42 -6.11 -4.08
N GLN A 27 -7.42 -5.31 -3.00
CA GLN A 27 -8.29 -5.49 -1.83
C GLN A 27 -8.21 -6.93 -1.28
N PRO A 28 -7.01 -7.35 -0.82
CA PRO A 28 -6.72 -8.75 -0.50
C PRO A 28 -7.33 -9.22 0.82
N TRP A 29 -8.19 -8.45 1.43
CA TRP A 29 -8.89 -8.81 2.66
C TRP A 29 -10.21 -9.52 2.37
N ARG A 30 -10.52 -10.48 3.24
CA ARG A 30 -11.84 -11.06 3.43
C ARG A 30 -12.22 -10.92 4.90
N PHE A 31 -13.48 -10.65 5.17
CA PHE A 31 -14.00 -10.53 6.52
C PHE A 31 -14.96 -11.68 6.80
N HIS A 32 -14.72 -12.43 7.85
CA HIS A 32 -15.69 -13.38 8.39
C HIS A 32 -16.24 -12.80 9.67
N VAL A 33 -17.57 -12.77 9.81
CA VAL A 33 -18.25 -12.09 10.90
C VAL A 33 -19.10 -13.09 11.68
N GLU A 34 -18.82 -13.20 12.98
CA GLU A 34 -19.61 -13.98 13.93
C GLU A 34 -20.03 -13.04 15.08
N GLY A 35 -21.30 -12.60 15.05
CA GLY A 35 -21.81 -11.62 16.01
C GLY A 35 -20.99 -10.33 16.02
N GLU A 36 -20.28 -10.07 17.12
CA GLU A 36 -19.42 -8.90 17.33
C GLU A 36 -17.93 -9.15 16.96
N THR A 37 -17.59 -10.34 16.48
CA THR A 37 -16.23 -10.68 16.10
C THR A 37 -16.05 -10.63 14.59
N ILE A 38 -15.08 -9.86 14.15
CA ILE A 38 -14.67 -9.73 12.75
C ILE A 38 -13.31 -10.40 12.61
N SER A 39 -13.24 -11.48 11.85
CA SER A 39 -11.99 -12.14 11.46
C SER A 39 -11.50 -11.55 10.14
N PHE A 40 -10.25 -11.12 10.11
CA PHE A 40 -9.58 -10.62 8.91
C PHE A 40 -8.74 -11.74 8.29
N LEU A 41 -9.08 -12.13 7.08
CA LEU A 41 -8.37 -13.14 6.32
C LEU A 41 -7.71 -12.51 5.09
N VAL A 42 -6.66 -13.15 4.59
CA VAL A 42 -6.04 -12.78 3.31
C VAL A 42 -6.63 -13.66 2.21
N ASP A 43 -7.16 -13.02 1.17
CA ASP A 43 -7.64 -13.67 -0.04
C ASP A 43 -6.43 -13.96 -0.95
N GLN A 44 -5.97 -15.20 -0.96
CA GLN A 44 -4.80 -15.62 -1.74
C GLN A 44 -5.02 -15.52 -3.25
N GLU A 45 -6.27 -15.58 -3.73
CA GLU A 45 -6.59 -15.42 -5.15
C GLU A 45 -6.41 -13.98 -5.63
N ARG A 46 -6.58 -13.02 -4.72
CA ARG A 46 -6.43 -11.58 -5.01
C ARG A 46 -5.02 -11.07 -4.79
N GLU A 47 -4.14 -11.87 -4.18
CA GLU A 47 -2.77 -11.48 -3.88
C GLU A 47 -1.77 -12.44 -4.52
N PRO A 48 -1.07 -12.02 -5.56
CA PRO A 48 -0.05 -12.84 -6.19
C PRO A 48 1.07 -13.20 -5.21
N ARG A 49 1.66 -14.40 -5.36
CA ARG A 49 2.69 -14.98 -4.49
C ARG A 49 3.80 -14.01 -4.06
N TYR A 50 4.23 -13.12 -4.96
CA TYR A 50 5.31 -12.17 -4.69
C TYR A 50 4.90 -10.95 -3.86
N PHE A 51 3.61 -10.80 -3.59
CA PHE A 51 3.01 -9.63 -2.94
C PHE A 51 2.42 -9.95 -1.56
N VAL A 52 2.70 -11.11 -0.98
CA VAL A 52 2.13 -11.55 0.30
C VAL A 52 2.36 -10.53 1.42
N GLY A 53 3.56 -9.96 1.51
CA GLY A 53 3.82 -8.88 2.48
C GLY A 53 2.96 -7.63 2.23
N MET A 54 2.63 -7.32 0.96
CA MET A 54 1.74 -6.21 0.61
C MET A 54 0.30 -6.49 1.04
N ALA A 55 -0.15 -7.76 0.99
CA ALA A 55 -1.45 -8.15 1.51
C ALA A 55 -1.58 -7.94 3.01
N HIS A 56 -0.58 -8.36 3.78
CA HIS A 56 -0.54 -8.15 5.23
C HIS A 56 -0.52 -6.64 5.58
N ILE A 57 0.25 -5.84 4.85
CA ILE A 57 0.26 -4.37 4.98
C ILE A 57 -1.13 -3.79 4.67
N ALA A 58 -1.80 -4.29 3.62
CA ALA A 58 -3.15 -3.83 3.27
C ALA A 58 -4.18 -4.20 4.34
N VAL A 59 -4.12 -5.42 4.90
CA VAL A 59 -4.97 -5.83 6.03
C VAL A 59 -4.69 -4.98 7.27
N GLY A 60 -3.42 -4.65 7.54
CA GLY A 60 -3.05 -3.73 8.61
C GLY A 60 -3.65 -2.33 8.44
N ALA A 61 -3.64 -1.81 7.23
CA ALA A 61 -4.30 -0.55 6.91
C ALA A 61 -5.84 -0.65 7.08
N ALA A 62 -6.46 -1.78 6.70
CA ALA A 62 -7.88 -2.04 6.90
C ALA A 62 -8.23 -2.10 8.39
N LEU A 63 -7.42 -2.78 9.19
CA LEU A 63 -7.56 -2.80 10.65
C LEU A 63 -7.51 -1.39 11.24
N GLU A 64 -6.56 -0.57 10.83
CA GLU A 64 -6.45 0.81 11.35
C GLU A 64 -7.67 1.67 10.96
N CYS A 65 -8.21 1.50 9.75
CA CYS A 65 -9.48 2.12 9.35
C CYS A 65 -10.64 1.69 10.27
N ALA A 66 -10.75 0.38 10.56
CA ALA A 66 -11.74 -0.18 11.48
C ALA A 66 -11.61 0.39 12.90
N LEU A 67 -10.38 0.45 13.44
CA LEU A 67 -10.09 0.99 14.76
C LEU A 67 -10.44 2.47 14.88
N LEU A 68 -10.10 3.28 13.88
CA LEU A 68 -10.46 4.70 13.85
C LEU A 68 -11.99 4.89 13.83
N ARG A 69 -12.70 4.04 13.08
CA ARG A 69 -14.17 4.08 13.05
C ARG A 69 -14.77 3.68 14.39
N ALA A 70 -14.31 2.58 14.97
CA ALA A 70 -14.74 2.07 16.28
C ALA A 70 -14.52 3.13 17.37
N ALA A 71 -13.33 3.73 17.44
CA ALA A 71 -13.01 4.79 18.41
C ALA A 71 -13.95 5.99 18.31
N ARG A 72 -14.28 6.45 17.09
CA ARG A 72 -15.25 7.54 16.89
C ARG A 72 -16.65 7.18 17.35
N MET A 73 -17.05 5.91 17.22
CA MET A 73 -18.35 5.40 17.66
C MET A 73 -18.39 5.09 19.16
N GLY A 74 -17.26 5.23 19.86
CA GLY A 74 -17.14 4.86 21.28
C GLY A 74 -17.22 3.35 21.52
N VAL A 75 -16.88 2.55 20.50
CA VAL A 75 -16.81 1.09 20.56
C VAL A 75 -15.50 0.69 21.22
N THR A 76 -15.58 -0.21 22.20
CA THR A 76 -14.39 -0.86 22.75
C THR A 76 -13.97 -2.01 21.83
N VAL A 77 -12.68 -2.16 21.62
CA VAL A 77 -12.15 -3.18 20.72
C VAL A 77 -11.12 -4.05 21.41
N ARG A 78 -11.10 -5.33 21.07
CA ARG A 78 -10.05 -6.29 21.42
C ARG A 78 -9.50 -6.89 20.14
N ILE A 79 -8.17 -6.87 20.00
CA ILE A 79 -7.46 -7.44 18.87
C ILE A 79 -6.75 -8.70 19.32
N GLU A 80 -6.91 -9.76 18.54
CA GLU A 80 -6.19 -11.03 18.73
C GLU A 80 -5.48 -11.38 17.42
N MET A 81 -4.23 -11.85 17.51
CA MET A 81 -3.48 -12.40 16.39
C MET A 81 -3.22 -13.88 16.68
N PRO A 82 -3.97 -14.80 16.05
CA PRO A 82 -3.75 -16.23 16.22
C PRO A 82 -2.34 -16.65 15.82
N ALA A 83 -1.76 -17.62 16.53
CA ALA A 83 -0.37 -18.04 16.30
C ALA A 83 -0.15 -18.68 14.91
N ASP A 84 -1.19 -19.32 14.36
CA ASP A 84 -1.20 -19.90 13.01
C ASP A 84 -1.50 -18.89 11.90
N HIS A 85 -1.83 -17.63 12.27
CA HIS A 85 -2.23 -16.55 11.37
C HIS A 85 -3.44 -16.90 10.47
N GLN A 86 -4.35 -17.75 10.96
CA GLN A 86 -5.57 -18.16 10.26
C GLN A 86 -6.80 -18.12 11.22
N PRO A 87 -7.54 -17.01 11.24
CA PRO A 87 -7.40 -15.78 10.46
C PRO A 87 -6.14 -15.00 10.81
N LEU A 88 -5.75 -14.05 9.95
CA LEU A 88 -4.57 -13.19 10.22
C LEU A 88 -4.73 -12.42 11.53
N LEU A 89 -5.93 -11.90 11.78
CA LEU A 89 -6.32 -11.30 13.06
C LEU A 89 -7.83 -11.37 13.29
N LYS A 90 -8.22 -11.24 14.57
CA LYS A 90 -9.62 -11.10 15.00
C LYS A 90 -9.82 -9.76 15.71
N LEU A 91 -10.91 -9.08 15.40
CA LEU A 91 -11.35 -7.85 16.05
C LEU A 91 -12.72 -8.09 16.69
N THR A 92 -12.77 -8.16 18.01
CA THR A 92 -14.03 -8.20 18.76
C THR A 92 -14.40 -6.79 19.17
N VAL A 93 -15.65 -6.39 18.92
CA VAL A 93 -16.17 -5.05 19.16
C VAL A 93 -17.35 -5.10 20.11
N SER A 94 -17.50 -4.06 20.96
CA SER A 94 -18.70 -3.89 21.79
C SER A 94 -19.76 -3.07 21.04
N ASP A 95 -20.94 -2.96 21.64
CA ASP A 95 -22.00 -2.08 21.14
C ASP A 95 -21.52 -0.63 20.97
N ALA A 96 -22.01 0.01 19.91
CA ALA A 96 -21.74 1.41 19.65
C ALA A 96 -22.48 2.33 20.61
N LYS A 97 -21.76 3.22 21.29
CA LYS A 97 -22.32 4.21 22.20
C LYS A 97 -22.92 5.43 21.49
N ARG A 98 -22.49 5.67 20.24
CA ARG A 98 -22.92 6.83 19.43
C ARG A 98 -22.77 6.59 17.94
N THR A 99 -23.60 7.24 17.15
CA THR A 99 -23.43 7.32 15.70
C THR A 99 -22.71 8.62 15.36
N VAL A 100 -21.64 8.54 14.57
CA VAL A 100 -20.86 9.68 14.11
C VAL A 100 -20.42 9.49 12.66
N GLU A 101 -20.16 10.60 11.97
CA GLU A 101 -19.64 10.57 10.62
C GLU A 101 -18.23 9.97 10.57
N PRO A 102 -17.82 9.34 9.44
CA PRO A 102 -16.44 8.90 9.21
C PRO A 102 -15.43 10.04 9.36
N ASP A 103 -14.16 9.71 9.62
CA ASP A 103 -13.08 10.69 9.63
C ASP A 103 -12.91 11.31 8.24
N LYS A 104 -12.97 12.64 8.16
CA LYS A 104 -12.87 13.39 6.90
C LYS A 104 -11.53 13.16 6.19
N ALA A 105 -10.43 12.95 6.93
CA ALA A 105 -9.13 12.66 6.33
C ALA A 105 -9.12 11.26 5.71
N LEU A 106 -9.76 10.29 6.35
CA LEU A 106 -9.91 8.94 5.83
C LEU A 106 -10.66 8.93 4.49
N MET A 107 -11.74 9.72 4.39
CA MET A 107 -12.53 9.83 3.15
C MET A 107 -11.81 10.60 2.03
N ARG A 108 -10.94 11.56 2.38
CA ARG A 108 -10.18 12.34 1.39
C ARG A 108 -8.87 11.71 0.95
N ARG A 109 -8.34 10.77 1.76
CA ARG A 109 -7.09 10.09 1.44
C ARG A 109 -7.18 9.38 0.09
N ALA A 110 -6.27 9.69 -0.80
CA ALA A 110 -6.16 9.07 -2.12
C ALA A 110 -4.69 8.94 -2.52
N THR A 111 -4.36 7.91 -3.28
CA THR A 111 -3.04 7.82 -3.94
C THR A 111 -2.96 8.90 -5.02
N ASN A 112 -1.97 9.77 -4.92
CA ASN A 112 -1.74 10.82 -5.91
C ASN A 112 -0.47 10.52 -6.70
N ARG A 113 -0.63 10.18 -7.98
CA ARG A 113 0.47 9.78 -8.88
C ARG A 113 0.95 10.90 -9.80
N ARG A 114 0.51 12.15 -9.56
CA ARG A 114 0.98 13.34 -10.27
C ARG A 114 2.39 13.72 -9.88
N LEU A 115 3.02 14.57 -10.66
CA LEU A 115 4.17 15.33 -10.21
C LEU A 115 3.71 16.32 -9.12
N TYR A 116 4.51 16.46 -8.07
CA TYR A 116 4.26 17.42 -6.99
C TYR A 116 5.03 18.71 -7.28
N ASP A 117 4.72 19.78 -6.56
CA ASP A 117 5.34 21.10 -6.78
C ASP A 117 6.76 21.21 -6.19
N GLY A 118 7.20 20.22 -5.44
CA GLY A 118 8.55 20.13 -4.91
C GLY A 118 8.89 21.14 -3.81
N ARG A 119 7.92 21.88 -3.26
CA ARG A 119 8.21 22.81 -2.15
C ARG A 119 8.72 22.06 -0.92
N ALA A 120 9.65 22.66 -0.21
CA ALA A 120 10.11 22.14 1.08
C ALA A 120 9.02 22.32 2.13
N ILE A 121 9.08 21.49 3.17
CA ILE A 121 8.28 21.67 4.38
C ILE A 121 9.12 22.41 5.43
N ASP A 122 8.45 23.16 6.29
CA ASP A 122 9.09 23.84 7.41
C ASP A 122 9.34 22.89 8.60
N ASP A 123 10.22 23.29 9.50
CA ASP A 123 10.61 22.50 10.67
C ASP A 123 9.44 22.23 11.61
N ALA A 124 8.48 23.17 11.72
CA ALA A 124 7.30 23.00 12.56
C ALA A 124 6.38 21.90 12.01
N THR A 125 6.17 21.89 10.70
CA THR A 125 5.42 20.81 10.02
C THR A 125 6.14 19.48 10.13
N TYR A 126 7.47 19.48 9.98
CA TYR A 126 8.28 18.28 10.15
C TYR A 126 8.15 17.71 11.57
N GLY A 127 8.34 18.54 12.60
CA GLY A 127 8.20 18.15 14.00
C GLY A 127 6.81 17.57 14.29
N TRP A 128 5.77 18.23 13.79
CA TRP A 128 4.39 17.75 13.94
C TRP A 128 4.18 16.37 13.29
N LEU A 129 4.73 16.12 12.09
CA LEU A 129 4.63 14.80 11.44
C LEU A 129 5.28 13.69 12.27
N VAL A 130 6.45 13.98 12.86
CA VAL A 130 7.16 13.03 13.76
C VAL A 130 6.31 12.72 14.99
N GLU A 131 5.77 13.74 15.65
CA GLU A 131 4.92 13.59 16.84
C GLU A 131 3.61 12.85 16.55
N ALA A 132 3.01 13.09 15.38
CA ALA A 132 1.76 12.47 14.95
C ALA A 132 1.91 10.98 14.59
N THR A 133 3.14 10.49 14.47
CA THR A 133 3.44 9.10 14.04
C THR A 133 4.43 8.41 14.98
N PRO A 134 4.07 8.22 16.26
CA PRO A 134 4.91 7.50 17.19
C PRO A 134 5.12 6.05 16.74
N PRO A 135 6.16 5.38 17.21
CA PRO A 135 6.38 3.96 16.97
C PRO A 135 5.15 3.13 17.31
N LEU A 136 4.90 2.09 16.51
CA LEU A 136 3.75 1.21 16.67
C LEU A 136 4.18 -0.25 16.53
N ASP A 137 4.04 -1.04 17.59
CA ASP A 137 4.28 -2.49 17.56
C ASP A 137 5.65 -2.87 16.92
N GLY A 138 6.72 -2.13 17.28
CA GLY A 138 8.07 -2.30 16.73
C GLY A 138 8.31 -1.63 15.37
N VAL A 139 7.30 -1.07 14.74
CA VAL A 139 7.43 -0.31 13.48
C VAL A 139 7.72 1.15 13.77
N ARG A 140 8.67 1.72 13.03
CA ARG A 140 9.02 3.14 13.09
C ARG A 140 8.75 3.83 11.76
N THR A 141 8.24 5.05 11.82
CA THR A 141 8.07 5.95 10.68
C THR A 141 9.21 6.98 10.70
N HIS A 142 9.98 7.03 9.63
CA HIS A 142 11.07 8.00 9.48
C HIS A 142 10.69 9.00 8.38
N TRP A 143 10.82 10.27 8.68
CA TRP A 143 10.50 11.36 7.77
C TRP A 143 11.80 11.97 7.22
N PHE A 144 11.81 12.29 5.94
CA PHE A 144 12.96 12.91 5.26
C PHE A 144 12.47 13.98 4.29
N GLY A 145 13.19 15.09 4.26
CA GLY A 145 12.93 16.21 3.37
C GLY A 145 13.55 16.05 1.98
N ARG A 146 13.68 17.18 1.30
CA ARG A 146 14.14 17.21 -0.11
C ARG A 146 15.58 16.74 -0.33
N GLU A 147 16.44 16.82 0.66
CA GLU A 147 17.82 16.31 0.58
C GLU A 147 17.84 14.80 0.28
N ARG A 148 16.93 14.03 0.88
CA ARG A 148 16.83 12.58 0.63
C ARG A 148 16.10 12.24 -0.67
N VAL A 149 15.17 13.08 -1.10
CA VAL A 149 14.49 12.93 -2.39
C VAL A 149 15.47 12.83 -3.55
N ARG A 150 16.51 13.69 -3.55
CA ARG A 150 17.55 13.68 -4.59
C ARG A 150 18.38 12.40 -4.59
N VAL A 151 18.70 11.86 -3.42
CA VAL A 151 19.43 10.59 -3.28
C VAL A 151 18.57 9.42 -3.73
N MET A 152 17.27 9.47 -3.45
CA MET A 152 16.32 8.40 -3.77
C MET A 152 15.99 8.31 -5.26
N GLY A 153 16.08 9.39 -6.01
CA GLY A 153 15.72 9.43 -7.42
C GLY A 153 16.37 8.32 -8.24
N PRO A 154 17.71 8.28 -8.35
CA PRO A 154 18.41 7.22 -9.09
C PRO A 154 18.17 5.80 -8.57
N LEU A 155 18.03 5.63 -7.26
CA LEU A 155 17.80 4.33 -6.63
C LEU A 155 16.42 3.76 -6.99
N LEU A 156 15.38 4.60 -6.96
CA LEU A 156 14.04 4.20 -7.37
C LEU A 156 13.93 4.01 -8.88
N GLU A 157 14.65 4.79 -9.68
CA GLU A 157 14.78 4.56 -11.12
C GLU A 157 15.31 3.15 -11.41
N GLN A 158 16.37 2.74 -10.73
CA GLN A 158 16.95 1.40 -10.86
C GLN A 158 15.97 0.31 -10.42
N ALA A 159 15.36 0.47 -9.25
CA ALA A 159 14.41 -0.52 -8.71
C ALA A 159 13.19 -0.70 -9.64
N GLU A 160 12.57 0.39 -10.09
CA GLU A 160 11.43 0.31 -11.03
C GLU A 160 11.84 -0.24 -12.39
N THR A 161 13.04 0.06 -12.88
CA THR A 161 13.56 -0.54 -14.10
C THR A 161 13.67 -2.05 -13.97
N LEU A 162 14.25 -2.55 -12.88
CA LEU A 162 14.36 -4.00 -12.61
C LEU A 162 12.99 -4.65 -12.41
N PHE A 163 12.07 -3.98 -11.73
CA PHE A 163 10.70 -4.45 -11.56
C PHE A 163 10.01 -4.69 -12.92
N TYR A 164 10.04 -3.70 -13.83
CA TYR A 164 9.40 -3.85 -15.14
C TYR A 164 10.20 -4.70 -16.14
N ALA A 165 11.51 -4.85 -15.95
CA ALA A 165 12.32 -5.78 -16.72
C ALA A 165 12.00 -7.25 -16.39
N ASN A 166 11.64 -7.55 -15.13
CA ASN A 166 11.25 -8.89 -14.71
C ASN A 166 9.89 -9.26 -15.33
N PRO A 167 9.79 -10.32 -16.16
CA PRO A 167 8.56 -10.68 -16.86
C PRO A 167 7.38 -10.96 -15.92
N ARG A 168 7.64 -11.66 -14.80
CA ARG A 168 6.61 -12.06 -13.84
C ARG A 168 6.03 -10.85 -13.08
N LEU A 169 6.91 -9.95 -12.60
CA LEU A 169 6.49 -8.75 -11.90
C LEU A 169 5.74 -7.80 -12.82
N ARG A 170 6.23 -7.64 -14.05
CA ARG A 170 5.55 -6.85 -15.08
C ARG A 170 4.16 -7.39 -15.39
N GLU A 171 4.02 -8.69 -15.58
CA GLU A 171 2.73 -9.33 -15.83
C GLU A 171 1.72 -9.03 -14.72
N VAL A 172 2.09 -9.25 -13.47
CA VAL A 172 1.24 -8.96 -12.31
C VAL A 172 0.85 -7.48 -12.25
N ALA A 173 1.80 -6.58 -12.52
CA ALA A 173 1.51 -5.15 -12.55
C ALA A 173 0.49 -4.79 -13.63
N LEU A 174 0.65 -5.35 -14.83
CA LEU A 174 -0.27 -5.12 -15.94
C LEU A 174 -1.65 -5.71 -15.70
N GLN A 175 -1.73 -6.90 -15.09
CA GLN A 175 -2.99 -7.54 -14.70
C GLN A 175 -3.78 -6.72 -13.67
N SER A 176 -3.11 -5.92 -12.85
CA SER A 176 -3.77 -5.02 -11.90
C SER A 176 -4.41 -3.78 -12.56
N ILE A 177 -4.14 -3.52 -13.84
CA ILE A 177 -4.62 -2.33 -14.56
C ILE A 177 -5.81 -2.71 -15.45
N ARG A 178 -6.87 -1.91 -15.40
CA ARG A 178 -8.05 -2.01 -16.26
C ARG A 178 -7.91 -1.02 -17.41
N PHE A 179 -7.49 -1.52 -18.57
CA PHE A 179 -7.19 -0.71 -19.76
C PHE A 179 -8.43 -0.30 -20.52
N ASP A 180 -9.43 -1.16 -20.56
CA ASP A 180 -10.59 -1.08 -21.45
C ASP A 180 -11.80 -0.39 -20.80
N VAL A 181 -11.69 -0.02 -19.52
CA VAL A 181 -12.77 0.63 -18.80
C VAL A 181 -12.67 2.13 -19.00
N ARG A 182 -13.65 2.67 -19.76
CA ARG A 182 -13.79 4.11 -20.03
C ARG A 182 -14.47 4.84 -18.86
N ASP A 183 -15.36 4.18 -18.14
CA ASP A 183 -16.13 4.75 -17.03
C ASP A 183 -15.57 4.36 -15.66
N ARG A 184 -15.50 5.39 -14.80
CA ARG A 184 -14.97 5.28 -13.41
C ARG A 184 -15.85 4.40 -12.53
N GLU A 185 -17.10 4.20 -12.92
CA GLU A 185 -18.13 3.56 -12.09
C GLU A 185 -18.02 2.03 -12.05
N GLU A 186 -17.35 1.43 -13.02
CA GLU A 186 -17.30 -0.03 -13.18
C GLU A 186 -16.07 -0.69 -12.53
N VAL A 187 -15.00 0.06 -12.20
CA VAL A 187 -13.76 -0.53 -11.66
C VAL A 187 -13.77 -0.52 -10.15
N THR A 188 -14.22 -1.59 -9.54
CA THR A 188 -14.17 -1.80 -8.09
C THR A 188 -12.93 -2.58 -7.65
N ASN A 189 -12.32 -3.37 -8.54
CA ASN A 189 -11.09 -4.14 -8.32
C ASN A 189 -10.06 -3.82 -9.40
N GLY A 190 -8.82 -3.58 -9.02
CA GLY A 190 -7.77 -3.10 -9.92
C GLY A 190 -7.75 -1.57 -10.04
N LEU A 191 -6.91 -1.08 -10.94
CA LEU A 191 -6.71 0.35 -11.19
C LEU A 191 -7.21 0.71 -12.59
N ALA A 192 -8.16 1.62 -12.70
CA ALA A 192 -8.46 2.23 -13.99
C ALA A 192 -7.20 2.93 -14.51
N VAL A 193 -6.87 2.78 -15.79
CA VAL A 193 -5.65 3.37 -16.37
C VAL A 193 -5.56 4.88 -16.15
N GLY A 194 -6.69 5.59 -16.10
CA GLY A 194 -6.76 7.02 -15.79
C GLY A 194 -6.25 7.36 -14.37
N SER A 195 -6.36 6.42 -13.41
CA SER A 195 -5.87 6.63 -12.03
C SER A 195 -4.34 6.59 -11.91
N LEU A 196 -3.64 6.18 -12.97
CA LEU A 196 -2.18 6.17 -13.01
C LEU A 196 -1.59 7.55 -13.32
N GLU A 197 -2.41 8.53 -13.73
CA GLU A 197 -2.00 9.92 -14.03
C GLU A 197 -0.80 9.99 -15.00
N LEU A 198 -0.88 9.19 -16.08
CA LEU A 198 0.21 9.06 -17.06
C LEU A 198 0.25 10.25 -18.02
N SER A 199 1.46 10.72 -18.32
CA SER A 199 1.67 11.56 -19.51
C SER A 199 1.41 10.77 -20.78
N ALA A 200 1.25 11.45 -21.91
CA ALA A 200 1.09 10.78 -23.22
C ALA A 200 2.27 9.82 -23.51
N GLY A 201 3.50 10.23 -23.22
CA GLY A 201 4.67 9.38 -23.41
C GLY A 201 4.73 8.18 -22.45
N ASP A 202 4.35 8.37 -21.19
CA ASP A 202 4.28 7.25 -20.22
C ASP A 202 3.19 6.26 -20.60
N ARG A 203 2.07 6.73 -21.23
CA ARG A 203 1.01 5.86 -21.72
C ARG A 203 1.47 4.99 -22.90
N ILE A 204 2.17 5.57 -23.86
CA ILE A 204 2.80 4.81 -24.96
C ILE A 204 3.75 3.75 -24.41
N THR A 205 4.55 4.11 -23.38
CA THR A 205 5.46 3.16 -22.72
C THR A 205 4.71 2.02 -22.06
N LEU A 206 3.60 2.30 -21.38
CA LEU A 206 2.76 1.27 -20.74
C LEU A 206 2.15 0.33 -21.80
N ASP A 207 1.69 0.86 -22.93
CA ASP A 207 1.18 0.06 -24.04
C ASP A 207 2.29 -0.82 -24.65
N GLN A 208 3.51 -0.32 -24.77
CA GLN A 208 4.66 -1.13 -25.19
C GLN A 208 4.93 -2.29 -24.19
N LEU A 209 4.89 -2.04 -22.89
CA LEU A 209 5.04 -3.08 -21.88
C LEU A 209 3.98 -4.18 -21.99
N ARG A 210 2.74 -3.81 -22.38
CA ARG A 210 1.60 -4.72 -22.52
C ARG A 210 1.69 -5.60 -23.78
N HIS A 211 2.15 -5.04 -24.91
CA HIS A 211 2.03 -5.67 -26.23
C HIS A 211 3.35 -6.16 -26.80
N THR A 212 4.48 -5.94 -26.12
CA THR A 212 5.80 -6.33 -26.60
C THR A 212 6.28 -7.60 -25.90
N SER A 213 6.78 -8.56 -26.66
CA SER A 213 7.38 -9.78 -26.09
C SER A 213 8.58 -9.44 -25.21
N ALA A 214 8.88 -10.30 -24.24
CA ALA A 214 10.00 -10.10 -23.30
C ALA A 214 11.35 -9.90 -24.04
N GLU A 215 11.57 -10.64 -25.12
CA GLU A 215 12.80 -10.56 -25.94
C GLU A 215 12.96 -9.18 -26.62
N ARG A 216 11.87 -8.62 -27.13
CA ARG A 216 11.88 -7.30 -27.80
C ARG A 216 11.84 -6.14 -26.82
N LEU A 217 11.39 -6.37 -25.60
CA LEU A 217 11.19 -5.31 -24.61
C LEU A 217 12.50 -4.58 -24.28
N ALA A 218 13.63 -5.31 -24.19
CA ALA A 218 14.94 -4.71 -23.94
C ALA A 218 15.32 -3.68 -25.01
N ALA A 219 14.98 -3.94 -26.28
CA ALA A 219 15.26 -3.03 -27.40
C ALA A 219 14.38 -1.75 -27.37
N THR A 220 13.19 -1.78 -26.73
CA THR A 220 12.31 -0.60 -26.64
C THR A 220 12.71 0.39 -25.56
N GLY A 221 13.51 -0.03 -24.58
CA GLY A 221 13.84 0.75 -23.40
C GLY A 221 12.61 1.07 -22.51
N ALA A 222 11.51 0.31 -22.65
CA ALA A 222 10.26 0.60 -21.93
C ALA A 222 10.42 0.48 -20.41
N ALA A 223 11.16 -0.52 -19.92
CA ALA A 223 11.44 -0.67 -18.49
C ALA A 223 12.23 0.53 -17.94
N GLN A 224 13.24 0.99 -18.68
CA GLN A 224 14.04 2.18 -18.31
C GLN A 224 13.20 3.46 -18.30
N LYS A 225 12.26 3.62 -19.23
CA LYS A 225 11.33 4.77 -19.25
C LYS A 225 10.41 4.77 -18.04
N MET A 226 9.95 3.59 -17.58
CA MET A 226 9.17 3.49 -16.33
C MET A 226 10.02 3.81 -15.10
N GLY A 227 11.27 3.35 -15.07
CA GLY A 227 12.24 3.76 -14.05
C GLY A 227 12.46 5.27 -14.02
N ALA A 228 12.72 5.89 -15.18
CA ALA A 228 12.87 7.35 -15.29
C ALA A 228 11.60 8.10 -14.85
N ARG A 229 10.41 7.53 -15.08
CA ARG A 229 9.17 8.08 -14.54
C ARG A 229 9.17 8.03 -13.00
N ALA A 230 9.53 6.90 -12.39
CA ALA A 230 9.61 6.79 -10.93
C ALA A 230 10.57 7.83 -10.33
N ARG A 231 11.72 8.06 -10.97
CA ARG A 231 12.65 9.13 -10.60
C ARG A 231 12.00 10.50 -10.64
N ARG A 232 11.35 10.87 -11.76
CA ARG A 232 10.65 12.17 -11.87
C ARG A 232 9.60 12.33 -10.78
N LEU A 233 8.85 11.25 -10.46
CA LEU A 233 7.82 11.28 -9.42
C LEU A 233 8.40 11.55 -8.03
N VAL A 234 9.51 10.89 -7.66
CA VAL A 234 10.11 11.11 -6.34
C VAL A 234 10.83 12.45 -6.27
N GLU A 235 11.57 12.85 -7.31
CA GLU A 235 12.29 14.12 -7.34
C GLU A 235 11.38 15.35 -7.28
N SER A 236 10.11 15.20 -7.67
CA SER A 236 9.08 16.24 -7.53
C SER A 236 8.50 16.36 -6.12
N ALA A 237 8.79 15.42 -5.22
CA ALA A 237 8.20 15.38 -3.88
C ALA A 237 8.78 16.41 -2.92
N SER A 238 8.03 16.80 -1.89
CA SER A 238 8.54 17.58 -0.75
C SER A 238 9.44 16.74 0.16
N GLY A 239 9.19 15.42 0.21
CA GLY A 239 9.96 14.48 0.99
C GLY A 239 9.51 13.04 0.77
N VAL A 240 10.17 12.15 1.49
CA VAL A 240 9.83 10.74 1.57
C VAL A 240 9.69 10.32 3.03
N CYS A 241 8.79 9.41 3.31
CA CYS A 241 8.79 8.69 4.58
C CYS A 241 9.00 7.20 4.30
N ILE A 242 9.73 6.55 5.20
CA ILE A 242 9.94 5.11 5.19
C ILE A 242 9.40 4.50 6.47
N PHE A 243 8.96 3.27 6.35
CA PHE A 243 8.47 2.47 7.47
C PHE A 243 9.44 1.31 7.66
N THR A 244 10.03 1.24 8.84
CA THR A 244 10.97 0.18 9.19
C THR A 244 10.37 -0.75 10.23
N ARG A 245 10.74 -2.01 10.14
CA ARG A 245 10.36 -3.04 11.12
C ARG A 245 11.58 -3.90 11.46
N PRO A 246 11.60 -4.56 12.63
CA PRO A 246 12.60 -5.56 12.92
C PRO A 246 12.61 -6.69 11.87
N ASP A 247 13.76 -7.30 11.66
CA ASP A 247 13.83 -8.56 10.92
C ASP A 247 13.13 -9.67 11.73
N GLY A 248 12.44 -10.59 11.06
CA GLY A 248 11.76 -11.69 11.73
C GLY A 248 10.36 -11.99 11.24
N SER A 249 9.46 -12.45 12.12
CA SER A 249 8.09 -12.88 11.79
C SER A 249 7.32 -11.80 11.04
N ARG A 250 7.09 -12.02 9.76
CA ARG A 250 6.59 -11.01 8.85
C ARG A 250 5.10 -10.69 8.99
N PRO A 251 4.16 -11.64 9.17
CA PRO A 251 2.73 -11.31 9.11
C PRO A 251 2.31 -10.25 10.12
N VAL A 252 2.67 -10.41 11.39
CA VAL A 252 2.32 -9.47 12.47
C VAL A 252 2.96 -8.11 12.27
N LEU A 253 4.26 -8.10 11.91
CA LEU A 253 5.01 -6.86 11.66
C LEU A 253 4.51 -6.13 10.41
N ASP A 254 4.15 -6.86 9.35
CA ASP A 254 3.59 -6.26 8.14
C ASP A 254 2.19 -5.65 8.40
N VAL A 255 1.36 -6.26 9.25
CA VAL A 255 0.11 -5.65 9.75
C VAL A 255 0.42 -4.34 10.49
N ALA A 256 1.41 -4.33 11.37
CA ALA A 256 1.81 -3.11 12.08
C ALA A 256 2.34 -2.01 11.11
N VAL A 257 3.08 -2.40 10.06
CA VAL A 257 3.50 -1.48 8.99
C VAL A 257 2.28 -0.85 8.30
N GLY A 258 1.28 -1.64 7.96
CA GLY A 258 0.05 -1.14 7.33
C GLY A 258 -0.69 -0.12 8.19
N ARG A 259 -0.78 -0.39 9.50
CA ARG A 259 -1.35 0.54 10.48
C ARG A 259 -0.54 1.84 10.57
N ALA A 260 0.79 1.74 10.72
CA ALA A 260 1.67 2.90 10.79
C ALA A 260 1.62 3.74 9.50
N MET A 261 1.64 3.08 8.33
CA MET A 261 1.51 3.74 7.03
C MET A 261 0.20 4.51 6.91
N LEU A 262 -0.92 3.94 7.32
CA LEU A 262 -2.21 4.63 7.27
C LEU A 262 -2.23 5.85 8.20
N ARG A 263 -1.71 5.73 9.44
CA ARG A 263 -1.60 6.87 10.37
C ARG A 263 -0.79 8.01 9.78
N ALA A 264 0.37 7.72 9.22
CA ALA A 264 1.22 8.69 8.56
C ALA A 264 0.50 9.35 7.37
N TRP A 265 -0.20 8.56 6.56
CA TRP A 265 -0.96 9.08 5.42
C TRP A 265 -2.10 10.00 5.86
N LEU A 266 -2.81 9.65 6.92
CA LEU A 266 -3.87 10.50 7.47
C LEU A 266 -3.31 11.79 8.09
N ALA A 267 -2.15 11.73 8.76
CA ALA A 267 -1.46 12.92 9.25
C ALA A 267 -1.13 13.88 8.09
N LEU A 268 -0.53 13.37 7.01
CA LEU A 268 -0.30 14.13 5.79
C LEU A 268 -1.59 14.73 5.22
N THR A 269 -2.65 13.93 5.10
CA THR A 269 -3.95 14.37 4.54
C THR A 269 -4.59 15.48 5.38
N ARG A 270 -4.46 15.43 6.70
CA ARG A 270 -4.96 16.50 7.61
C ARG A 270 -4.22 17.82 7.41
N LYS A 271 -2.97 17.78 7.05
CA LYS A 271 -2.12 18.94 6.74
C LYS A 271 -2.20 19.38 5.27
N GLY A 272 -3.06 18.76 4.46
CA GLY A 272 -3.24 19.12 3.04
C GLY A 272 -2.19 18.55 2.10
N PHE A 273 -1.33 17.65 2.57
CA PHE A 273 -0.41 16.92 1.71
C PHE A 273 -1.11 15.83 0.93
N VAL A 274 -0.57 15.50 -0.22
CA VAL A 274 -0.85 14.29 -0.99
C VAL A 274 0.29 13.30 -0.83
N ALA A 275 0.00 12.00 -1.02
CA ALA A 275 1.00 10.96 -0.88
C ALA A 275 0.82 9.82 -1.89
N HIS A 276 1.93 9.10 -2.13
CA HIS A 276 1.98 7.95 -3.02
C HIS A 276 2.96 6.89 -2.49
N PRO A 277 2.47 5.73 -2.03
CA PRO A 277 3.33 4.59 -1.71
C PRO A 277 4.06 4.08 -2.97
N MET A 278 5.35 3.81 -2.85
CA MET A 278 6.23 3.30 -3.91
C MET A 278 6.79 1.95 -3.45
N SER A 279 6.38 0.86 -4.06
CA SER A 279 6.56 -0.50 -3.56
C SER A 279 7.58 -1.36 -4.33
N ALA A 280 8.17 -0.86 -5.41
CA ALA A 280 9.07 -1.66 -6.25
C ALA A 280 10.22 -2.29 -5.44
N VAL A 281 10.84 -1.52 -4.55
CA VAL A 281 11.95 -2.01 -3.71
C VAL A 281 11.52 -3.16 -2.81
N GLN A 282 10.36 -3.02 -2.15
CA GLN A 282 9.82 -4.04 -1.23
C GLN A 282 9.42 -5.31 -1.98
N VAL A 283 8.85 -5.17 -3.18
CA VAL A 283 8.50 -6.32 -4.02
C VAL A 283 9.77 -7.03 -4.49
N LEU A 284 10.79 -6.31 -4.91
CA LEU A 284 12.08 -6.89 -5.28
C LEU A 284 12.74 -7.62 -4.11
N ASP A 285 12.73 -7.03 -2.90
CA ASP A 285 13.26 -7.67 -1.69
C ASP A 285 12.49 -8.96 -1.34
N ASN A 286 11.16 -8.96 -1.49
CA ASN A 286 10.35 -10.16 -1.32
C ASN A 286 10.69 -11.26 -2.33
N VAL A 287 10.86 -10.89 -3.60
CA VAL A 287 11.22 -11.86 -4.67
C VAL A 287 12.59 -12.46 -4.41
N LEU A 288 13.57 -11.66 -3.98
CA LEU A 288 14.89 -12.17 -3.55
C LEU A 288 14.74 -13.24 -2.46
N GLY A 289 13.89 -13.01 -1.48
CA GLY A 289 13.63 -13.97 -0.40
C GLY A 289 12.93 -15.25 -0.85
N ILE A 290 12.07 -15.18 -1.88
CA ILE A 290 11.29 -16.32 -2.38
C ILE A 290 12.07 -17.13 -3.43
N GLU A 291 12.68 -16.48 -4.40
CA GLU A 291 13.35 -17.13 -5.55
C GLU A 291 14.83 -17.44 -5.26
N GLY A 292 15.43 -16.74 -4.31
CA GLY A 292 16.84 -16.97 -3.95
C GLY A 292 17.77 -16.90 -5.16
N SER A 293 18.55 -17.96 -5.39
CA SER A 293 19.50 -18.07 -6.51
C SER A 293 18.85 -18.18 -7.90
N ALA A 294 17.56 -18.51 -7.97
CA ALA A 294 16.84 -18.63 -9.24
C ALA A 294 16.33 -17.29 -9.80
N MET A 295 16.49 -16.20 -9.06
CA MET A 295 16.03 -14.89 -9.50
C MET A 295 16.90 -14.35 -10.65
N PRO A 296 16.30 -13.94 -11.79
CA PRO A 296 17.02 -13.24 -12.84
C PRO A 296 17.58 -11.91 -12.33
N ASP A 297 18.78 -11.52 -12.81
CA ASP A 297 19.46 -10.28 -12.41
C ASP A 297 19.67 -10.11 -10.89
N ARG A 298 19.78 -11.20 -10.15
CA ARG A 298 19.86 -11.24 -8.68
C ARG A 298 20.83 -10.20 -8.11
N GLU A 299 22.08 -10.16 -8.59
CA GLU A 299 23.10 -9.23 -8.09
C GLU A 299 22.67 -7.78 -8.25
N ARG A 300 22.06 -7.44 -9.38
CA ARG A 300 21.56 -6.09 -9.66
C ARG A 300 20.38 -5.72 -8.74
N VAL A 301 19.52 -6.69 -8.45
CA VAL A 301 18.39 -6.50 -7.53
C VAL A 301 18.89 -6.33 -6.09
N GLU A 302 19.83 -7.18 -5.65
CA GLU A 302 20.47 -7.05 -4.33
C GLU A 302 21.16 -5.68 -4.18
N ALA A 303 21.87 -5.23 -5.21
CA ALA A 303 22.49 -3.91 -5.22
C ALA A 303 21.46 -2.77 -5.13
N ALA A 304 20.34 -2.88 -5.85
CA ALA A 304 19.27 -1.87 -5.80
C ALA A 304 18.59 -1.81 -4.42
N VAL A 305 18.26 -2.95 -3.84
CA VAL A 305 17.65 -3.04 -2.49
C VAL A 305 18.62 -2.53 -1.42
N SER A 306 19.90 -2.96 -1.47
CA SER A 306 20.95 -2.53 -0.55
C SER A 306 21.26 -1.04 -0.69
N GLY A 307 21.25 -0.52 -1.92
CA GLY A 307 21.44 0.91 -2.21
C GLY A 307 20.39 1.78 -1.53
N VAL A 308 19.12 1.36 -1.59
CA VAL A 308 18.04 2.08 -0.89
C VAL A 308 18.23 2.01 0.63
N ARG A 309 18.60 0.86 1.19
CA ARG A 309 18.89 0.72 2.63
C ARG A 309 20.05 1.65 3.05
N SER A 310 21.13 1.69 2.27
CA SER A 310 22.31 2.51 2.54
C SER A 310 22.03 4.01 2.46
N ALA A 311 21.01 4.42 1.71
CA ALA A 311 20.59 5.81 1.64
C ALA A 311 19.99 6.33 2.96
N PHE A 312 19.68 5.45 3.91
CA PHE A 312 19.08 5.79 5.20
C PHE A 312 19.92 5.28 6.37
N PRO A 313 21.09 5.90 6.64
CA PRO A 313 22.00 5.46 7.70
C PRO A 313 21.41 5.55 9.11
N SER A 314 20.33 6.31 9.29
CA SER A 314 19.58 6.39 10.55
C SER A 314 18.69 5.16 10.83
N VAL A 315 18.53 4.26 9.84
CA VAL A 315 17.83 3.00 10.05
C VAL A 315 18.71 2.06 10.87
N GLU A 316 18.18 1.56 11.98
CA GLU A 316 18.90 0.69 12.89
C GLU A 316 19.40 -0.58 12.20
N LYS A 317 20.55 -1.10 12.64
CA LYS A 317 21.04 -2.43 12.22
C LYS A 317 19.99 -3.48 12.63
N GLY A 318 19.65 -4.39 11.72
CA GLY A 318 18.63 -5.42 11.95
C GLY A 318 17.20 -4.94 11.71
N ALA A 319 17.02 -3.75 11.12
CA ALA A 319 15.72 -3.29 10.66
C ALA A 319 15.63 -3.32 9.13
N SER A 320 14.49 -3.80 8.62
CA SER A 320 14.14 -3.80 7.20
C SER A 320 13.27 -2.60 6.85
N ILE A 321 13.49 -2.02 5.66
CA ILE A 321 12.55 -1.04 5.07
C ILE A 321 11.37 -1.80 4.50
N ALA A 322 10.22 -1.71 5.14
CA ALA A 322 9.02 -2.45 4.75
C ALA A 322 8.12 -1.68 3.78
N MET A 323 8.19 -0.35 3.77
CA MET A 323 7.43 0.48 2.84
C MET A 323 8.09 1.85 2.69
N LEU A 324 7.93 2.45 1.50
CA LEU A 324 8.32 3.82 1.20
C LEU A 324 7.13 4.58 0.64
N MET A 325 6.98 5.84 1.04
CA MET A 325 5.92 6.71 0.55
C MET A 325 6.49 8.12 0.28
N ARG A 326 6.34 8.63 -0.95
CA ARG A 326 6.63 10.03 -1.25
C ARG A 326 5.44 10.91 -0.86
N TYR A 327 5.72 12.13 -0.42
CA TYR A 327 4.70 13.10 -0.05
C TYR A 327 5.02 14.51 -0.55
N GLY A 328 4.00 15.35 -0.67
CA GLY A 328 4.16 16.73 -1.16
C GLY A 328 2.81 17.39 -1.44
N PHE A 329 2.80 18.36 -2.33
CA PHE A 329 1.61 19.09 -2.73
C PHE A 329 1.35 18.93 -4.22
N ALA A 330 0.13 18.63 -4.56
CA ALA A 330 -0.40 18.58 -5.92
C ALA A 330 -1.93 18.73 -5.90
N PRO A 331 -2.56 19.08 -7.02
CA PRO A 331 -4.00 18.98 -7.15
C PRO A 331 -4.50 17.57 -6.86
N PRO A 332 -5.76 17.38 -6.44
CA PRO A 332 -6.36 16.07 -6.25
C PRO A 332 -6.21 15.18 -7.51
N PRO A 333 -6.15 13.86 -7.36
CA PRO A 333 -6.13 12.96 -8.51
C PRO A 333 -7.44 13.08 -9.30
N THR A 334 -7.35 12.94 -10.63
CA THR A 334 -8.53 13.03 -11.51
C THR A 334 -9.45 11.83 -11.36
N THR A 335 -8.89 10.69 -10.96
CA THR A 335 -9.62 9.43 -10.83
C THR A 335 -9.29 8.77 -9.51
N LEU A 336 -10.33 8.42 -8.75
CA LEU A 336 -10.20 7.65 -7.50
C LEU A 336 -10.47 6.18 -7.78
N ALA A 337 -9.67 5.29 -7.20
CA ALA A 337 -9.96 3.88 -7.20
C ALA A 337 -11.17 3.59 -6.29
N ARG A 338 -12.18 2.94 -6.84
CA ARG A 338 -13.34 2.46 -6.06
C ARG A 338 -12.98 1.25 -5.24
N ARG A 339 -13.88 0.85 -4.38
CA ARG A 339 -13.77 -0.35 -3.55
C ARG A 339 -14.94 -1.28 -3.81
N LEU A 340 -14.69 -2.55 -3.60
CA LEU A 340 -15.76 -3.56 -3.56
C LEU A 340 -16.80 -3.19 -2.50
N PRO A 341 -18.08 -3.47 -2.72
CA PRO A 341 -19.09 -3.40 -1.66
C PRO A 341 -18.72 -4.26 -0.44
N VAL A 342 -19.30 -3.96 0.72
CA VAL A 342 -19.02 -4.74 1.95
C VAL A 342 -19.37 -6.20 1.74
N GLU A 343 -20.49 -6.46 1.10
CA GLU A 343 -21.05 -7.81 0.85
C GLU A 343 -20.08 -8.69 0.05
N GLU A 344 -19.32 -8.11 -0.88
CA GLU A 344 -18.31 -8.83 -1.66
C GLU A 344 -16.99 -9.04 -0.90
N SER A 345 -16.82 -8.36 0.22
CA SER A 345 -15.66 -8.49 1.10
C SER A 345 -15.94 -9.40 2.30
N VAL A 346 -17.20 -9.68 2.62
CA VAL A 346 -17.60 -10.61 3.67
C VAL A 346 -17.61 -12.03 3.09
N ALA A 347 -16.82 -12.92 3.69
CA ALA A 347 -16.84 -14.33 3.35
C ALA A 347 -18.16 -14.95 3.88
N GLY A 348 -18.93 -15.62 3.00
CA GLY A 348 -19.90 -16.62 3.45
C GLY A 348 -19.16 -17.71 4.24
N ASP A 349 -19.91 -18.55 4.99
CA ASP A 349 -19.37 -19.60 5.89
C ASP A 349 -18.12 -20.30 5.30
N VAL A 350 -16.95 -19.82 5.69
CA VAL A 350 -15.66 -20.46 5.36
C VAL A 350 -15.50 -21.60 6.34
N LYS A 351 -15.67 -22.84 5.88
CA LYS A 351 -15.22 -23.99 6.64
C LYS A 351 -13.72 -23.83 6.89
N PRO A 352 -13.24 -23.85 8.14
CA PRO A 352 -11.81 -23.88 8.40
C PRO A 352 -11.24 -25.19 7.84
N GLY A 353 -10.29 -25.09 6.91
CA GLY A 353 -9.49 -26.19 6.41
C GLY A 353 -10.03 -26.87 5.14
N ALA A 354 -9.71 -26.33 4.00
CA ALA A 354 -9.55 -27.03 2.75
C ALA A 354 -8.18 -26.68 2.17
#